data_298bdbc88e702178df436305c5dc142f
#
_entry.id   298bdbc88e702178df436305c5dc142f
#
_cell.length_a   1.000
_cell.length_b   1.000
_cell.length_c   1.000
_cell.angle_alpha   90.00
_cell.angle_beta   90.00
_cell.angle_gamma   90.00
#
_symmetry.space_group_name_H-M   'P 1'
#
loop_
_entity.id
_entity.type
_entity.pdbx_description
1 polymer ?
#
loop_
_entity_poly.entity_id
_entity_poly.type
_entity_poly.pdbx_seq_one_letter_code
_entity_poly.pdbx_strand_id
1 'polypeptide(L)'
;MKFSHITFLVLFIITYQSDYEIDLINTQNRKIGYEEYFKQESKKLNIDKNDYSQDLCQKRPNPLDPNYFYVIPIIKAKLYKLSQTIEFKSRCFKQVKATITFFSKKLLEINLYTKEKKSLLCTDTFLIHTTNINKIISIITVGNHKIKIKNLSQNDIDEIKVNSIKILGFCQGIISSIKSLFMSIKLYLGGMGLNPKNPIPFLRPKVPKYLEEANIEMLKIYNHYKVKPRNNKLVIMDKKNIHTGDFIGVHRVDGLGSMIQMGTGSHVGHAAVAAWINGELYVLESQDSPNWPKKGIQKNKYEDFVKYAMDTERSVVILPMKEEIRKKFNDKKAIQWFLNEAEGLEYGYKNFIFSWIDTKNNNLPFITQHELIEFIFSIIEKFNRKLSDKMVGEGLNLRLGTKGLTIPEIAAKAARKGLTFEDLLAVPERDEWVYSNGKNFVCSAFVTYFYKVGGLFDGVDIQAREFTPRDVYMLDFWDTNYNRPKECVEADPELPYCQIMGKFKVELPGYSTIHPYSKMNERCPTQGPDFKRPNKC
;
A
#
# COMPACT_ATOMS: atom_id res chain seq x y z
N MET A 1 32.07 -5.22 16.56
CA MET A 1 30.91 -5.06 17.44
C MET A 1 29.83 -4.16 16.80
N LYS A 2 29.30 -4.46 15.60
CA LYS A 2 28.23 -3.69 14.92
C LYS A 2 27.20 -4.58 14.19
N PHE A 3 27.31 -5.90 14.34
CA PHE A 3 26.33 -6.86 13.81
C PHE A 3 25.09 -7.03 14.71
N SER A 4 25.16 -6.58 15.97
CA SER A 4 24.10 -6.77 16.96
C SER A 4 22.82 -5.95 16.71
N HIS A 5 22.92 -4.88 15.93
CA HIS A 5 21.76 -3.99 15.70
C HIS A 5 20.80 -4.50 14.61
N ILE A 6 21.31 -5.27 13.63
CA ILE A 6 20.46 -5.91 12.62
C ILE A 6 19.72 -7.10 13.25
N THR A 7 20.42 -7.86 14.10
CA THR A 7 19.83 -8.96 14.88
C THR A 7 18.79 -8.43 15.87
N PHE A 8 19.00 -7.23 16.44
CA PHE A 8 18.05 -6.61 17.36
C PHE A 8 16.78 -6.10 16.66
N LEU A 9 16.90 -5.59 15.43
CA LEU A 9 15.72 -5.16 14.65
C LEU A 9 14.88 -6.36 14.21
N VAL A 10 15.53 -7.46 13.88
CA VAL A 10 14.91 -8.74 13.56
C VAL A 10 14.25 -9.36 14.79
N LEU A 11 14.89 -9.31 15.94
CA LEU A 11 14.34 -9.78 17.23
C LEU A 11 13.16 -8.91 17.74
N PHE A 12 13.15 -7.59 17.47
CA PHE A 12 12.09 -6.70 17.93
C PHE A 12 10.76 -6.92 17.19
N ILE A 13 10.80 -7.40 15.95
CA ILE A 13 9.62 -7.84 15.20
C ILE A 13 9.05 -9.15 15.79
N ILE A 14 9.88 -9.94 16.48
CA ILE A 14 9.55 -11.27 17.01
C ILE A 14 8.78 -11.24 18.33
N THR A 15 8.89 -10.18 19.15
CA THR A 15 8.41 -10.20 20.55
C THR A 15 6.98 -9.71 20.79
N TYR A 16 6.20 -9.38 19.75
CA TYR A 16 4.81 -9.00 19.95
C TYR A 16 3.86 -10.18 19.78
N GLN A 17 3.71 -10.97 20.83
CA GLN A 17 2.64 -11.97 20.96
C GLN A 17 1.38 -11.34 21.54
N SER A 18 0.28 -11.34 20.78
CA SER A 18 -1.06 -11.30 21.34
C SER A 18 -1.77 -12.60 20.96
N ASP A 19 -2.17 -13.35 21.96
CA ASP A 19 -2.92 -14.58 21.80
C ASP A 19 -4.34 -14.27 21.31
N TYR A 20 -4.67 -14.74 20.11
CA TYR A 20 -6.05 -14.85 19.65
C TYR A 20 -6.21 -16.18 18.91
N GLU A 21 -7.05 -17.05 19.43
CA GLU A 21 -7.57 -18.23 18.74
C GLU A 21 -8.53 -17.81 17.63
N ILE A 22 -8.38 -18.44 16.46
CA ILE A 22 -9.15 -18.13 15.24
C ILE A 22 -10.08 -19.30 14.96
N ASP A 23 -11.38 -19.08 15.11
CA ASP A 23 -12.43 -19.96 14.60
C ASP A 23 -12.75 -19.67 13.14
N LEU A 24 -12.80 -20.71 12.31
CA LEU A 24 -12.96 -20.61 10.86
C LEU A 24 -14.32 -21.07 10.40
N ILE A 25 -15.05 -20.18 9.79
CA ILE A 25 -16.36 -20.42 9.19
C ILE A 25 -16.23 -20.91 7.73
N ASN A 26 -17.06 -21.86 7.42
CA ASN A 26 -17.15 -22.73 6.26
C ASN A 26 -17.15 -22.00 4.90
N THR A 27 -16.13 -22.26 4.05
CA THR A 27 -15.91 -21.61 2.75
C THR A 27 -16.28 -22.46 1.53
N GLN A 28 -17.05 -23.54 1.68
CA GLN A 28 -17.26 -24.52 0.60
C GLN A 28 -18.09 -24.02 -0.61
N ASN A 29 -18.90 -22.97 -0.49
CA ASN A 29 -19.85 -22.55 -1.54
C ASN A 29 -19.31 -21.49 -2.53
N ARG A 30 -18.01 -21.15 -2.50
CA ARG A 30 -17.48 -20.00 -3.25
C ARG A 30 -16.51 -20.35 -4.39
N LYS A 31 -16.38 -21.62 -4.77
CA LYS A 31 -15.36 -22.09 -5.74
C LYS A 31 -15.59 -21.68 -7.22
N ILE A 32 -16.80 -21.35 -7.62
CA ILE A 32 -17.17 -21.29 -9.04
C ILE A 32 -16.76 -19.98 -9.74
N GLY A 33 -16.70 -18.86 -9.03
CA GLY A 33 -16.43 -17.54 -9.64
C GLY A 33 -14.98 -17.28 -10.04
N TYR A 34 -14.00 -17.93 -9.41
CA TYR A 34 -12.58 -17.64 -9.61
C TYR A 34 -11.99 -18.25 -10.88
N GLU A 35 -12.39 -19.46 -11.24
CA GLU A 35 -11.86 -20.12 -12.45
C GLU A 35 -12.28 -19.42 -13.74
N GLU A 36 -13.49 -18.88 -13.78
CA GLU A 36 -13.97 -18.10 -14.94
C GLU A 36 -13.28 -16.74 -15.05
N TYR A 37 -13.07 -16.05 -13.94
CA TYR A 37 -12.36 -14.78 -13.90
C TYR A 37 -10.94 -14.92 -14.48
N PHE A 38 -10.19 -15.89 -13.99
CA PHE A 38 -8.81 -16.12 -14.43
C PHE A 38 -8.70 -16.59 -15.88
N LYS A 39 -9.65 -17.38 -16.37
CA LYS A 39 -9.69 -17.78 -17.79
C LYS A 39 -9.93 -16.62 -18.77
N GLN A 40 -10.67 -15.60 -18.34
CA GLN A 40 -10.90 -14.41 -19.17
C GLN A 40 -9.70 -13.48 -19.19
N GLU A 41 -8.96 -13.35 -18.09
CA GLU A 41 -7.84 -12.41 -17.98
C GLU A 41 -6.54 -12.92 -18.59
N SER A 42 -6.23 -14.21 -18.46
CA SER A 42 -5.02 -14.78 -19.08
C SER A 42 -4.99 -14.64 -20.62
N LYS A 43 -6.15 -14.42 -21.25
CA LYS A 43 -6.26 -14.15 -22.69
C LYS A 43 -6.10 -12.67 -23.09
N LYS A 44 -6.16 -11.71 -22.14
CA LYS A 44 -6.20 -10.27 -22.43
C LYS A 44 -4.86 -9.53 -22.26
N LEU A 45 -3.91 -10.10 -21.56
CA LEU A 45 -2.65 -9.44 -21.23
C LEU A 45 -1.52 -9.80 -22.19
N ASN A 46 -1.63 -9.34 -23.45
CA ASN A 46 -0.47 -9.13 -24.31
C ASN A 46 0.17 -7.77 -23.95
N ILE A 47 0.63 -7.60 -22.72
CA ILE A 47 1.44 -6.47 -22.31
C ILE A 47 2.88 -6.81 -22.63
N ASP A 48 3.53 -5.90 -23.35
CA ASP A 48 4.94 -6.01 -23.69
C ASP A 48 5.78 -6.20 -22.40
N LYS A 49 6.21 -7.46 -22.19
CA LYS A 49 6.81 -7.94 -20.93
C LYS A 49 8.23 -7.40 -20.68
N ASN A 50 8.70 -6.44 -21.50
CA ASN A 50 10.12 -6.08 -21.59
C ASN A 50 10.47 -4.62 -21.24
N ASP A 51 9.52 -3.76 -20.86
CA ASP A 51 9.85 -2.36 -20.58
C ASP A 51 10.36 -2.12 -19.13
N TYR A 52 11.37 -2.90 -18.74
CA TYR A 52 12.20 -2.61 -17.55
C TYR A 52 13.42 -1.72 -17.90
N SER A 53 13.42 -1.08 -19.06
CA SER A 53 14.55 -0.31 -19.61
C SER A 53 14.83 1.02 -18.90
N GLN A 54 13.94 1.49 -18.04
CA GLN A 54 14.21 2.69 -17.27
C GLN A 54 15.27 2.40 -16.20
N ASP A 55 16.48 2.93 -16.41
CA ASP A 55 17.56 2.87 -15.42
C ASP A 55 17.23 3.81 -14.24
N LEU A 56 16.31 3.35 -13.41
CA LEU A 56 15.87 4.04 -12.19
C LEU A 56 17.04 4.33 -11.25
N CYS A 57 18.18 3.63 -11.41
CA CYS A 57 19.39 3.87 -10.66
C CYS A 57 20.08 5.21 -11.00
N GLN A 58 19.88 5.75 -12.19
CA GLN A 58 20.60 6.96 -12.66
C GLN A 58 19.94 8.28 -12.23
N LYS A 59 18.67 8.28 -11.86
CA LYS A 59 17.91 9.52 -11.59
C LYS A 59 17.93 10.00 -10.14
N ARG A 60 18.78 9.44 -9.28
CA ARG A 60 18.74 9.70 -7.83
C ARG A 60 19.83 10.67 -7.40
N PRO A 61 19.47 11.79 -6.74
CA PRO A 61 20.45 12.63 -6.06
C PRO A 61 21.02 11.85 -4.88
N ASN A 62 22.17 12.24 -4.45
CA ASN A 62 23.03 11.70 -3.39
C ASN A 62 22.58 10.37 -2.72
N PRO A 63 23.16 9.23 -3.11
CA PRO A 63 22.81 7.90 -2.57
C PRO A 63 23.20 7.68 -1.10
N LEU A 64 23.91 8.60 -0.49
CA LEU A 64 24.36 8.53 0.89
C LEU A 64 23.51 9.33 1.86
N ASP A 65 22.50 10.05 1.35
CA ASP A 65 21.61 10.82 2.20
C ASP A 65 20.69 9.86 2.98
N PRO A 66 20.78 9.83 4.32
CA PRO A 66 19.96 8.94 5.14
C PRO A 66 18.47 9.27 5.09
N ASN A 67 18.09 10.43 4.55
CA ASN A 67 16.70 10.87 4.43
C ASN A 67 16.04 10.38 3.13
N TYR A 68 16.80 9.73 2.26
CA TYR A 68 16.29 9.19 1.01
C TYR A 68 15.61 7.85 1.20
N PHE A 69 14.30 7.81 0.89
CA PHE A 69 13.61 6.54 0.68
C PHE A 69 13.99 5.96 -0.68
N TYR A 70 14.56 4.77 -0.67
CA TYR A 70 14.86 4.02 -1.88
C TYR A 70 13.99 2.78 -1.96
N VAL A 71 13.34 2.60 -3.10
CA VAL A 71 12.86 1.28 -3.48
C VAL A 71 14.07 0.45 -3.88
N ILE A 72 14.51 -0.43 -3.01
CA ILE A 72 15.67 -1.28 -3.19
C ILE A 72 15.28 -2.72 -2.82
N PRO A 73 15.67 -3.70 -3.59
CA PRO A 73 16.42 -3.68 -4.85
C PRO A 73 15.55 -3.38 -6.08
N ILE A 74 16.17 -3.13 -7.24
CA ILE A 74 15.49 -2.91 -8.52
C ILE A 74 15.51 -4.17 -9.36
N ILE A 75 14.39 -4.53 -9.98
CA ILE A 75 14.32 -5.66 -10.92
C ILE A 75 15.09 -5.30 -12.18
N LYS A 76 16.10 -6.13 -12.52
CA LYS A 76 16.91 -6.00 -13.71
C LYS A 76 16.58 -7.02 -14.78
N ALA A 77 16.14 -8.21 -14.39
CA ALA A 77 15.73 -9.25 -15.32
C ALA A 77 14.74 -10.22 -14.67
N LYS A 78 13.86 -10.79 -15.51
CA LYS A 78 12.99 -11.92 -15.18
C LYS A 78 13.28 -13.05 -16.15
N LEU A 79 13.76 -14.19 -15.67
CA LEU A 79 14.13 -15.36 -16.46
C LEU A 79 13.05 -16.44 -16.30
N TYR A 80 12.35 -16.76 -17.39
CA TYR A 80 11.23 -17.71 -17.38
C TYR A 80 11.60 -19.12 -17.88
N LYS A 81 12.61 -19.23 -18.74
CA LYS A 81 12.92 -20.50 -19.40
C LYS A 81 14.40 -20.66 -19.70
N LEU A 82 14.78 -21.92 -19.88
CA LEU A 82 16.14 -22.31 -20.30
C LEU A 82 16.54 -21.56 -21.59
N SER A 83 17.80 -21.17 -21.64
CA SER A 83 18.43 -20.44 -22.76
C SER A 83 17.85 -19.06 -23.05
N GLN A 84 16.87 -18.60 -22.30
CA GLN A 84 16.42 -17.20 -22.40
C GLN A 84 17.56 -16.29 -21.92
N THR A 85 17.92 -15.31 -22.75
CA THR A 85 18.91 -14.30 -22.41
C THR A 85 18.23 -12.93 -22.32
N ILE A 86 18.41 -12.26 -21.19
CA ILE A 86 17.97 -10.89 -20.96
C ILE A 86 19.19 -10.02 -20.76
N GLU A 87 19.24 -8.91 -21.50
CA GLU A 87 20.29 -7.93 -21.42
C GLU A 87 19.84 -6.68 -20.66
N PHE A 88 20.70 -6.17 -19.78
CA PHE A 88 20.44 -4.94 -19.06
C PHE A 88 21.76 -4.19 -18.73
N LYS A 89 21.61 -2.93 -18.37
CA LYS A 89 22.72 -2.11 -17.86
C LYS A 89 22.77 -2.17 -16.34
N SER A 90 23.97 -2.10 -15.81
CA SER A 90 24.20 -2.03 -14.36
C SER A 90 25.03 -0.80 -13.99
N ARG A 91 25.23 -0.61 -12.70
CA ARG A 91 26.05 0.50 -12.20
C ARG A 91 27.49 0.40 -12.73
N CYS A 92 28.08 -0.79 -12.67
CA CYS A 92 29.50 -1.00 -12.94
C CYS A 92 29.80 -1.50 -14.37
N PHE A 93 28.81 -2.09 -15.03
CA PHE A 93 28.99 -2.67 -16.37
C PHE A 93 28.02 -2.01 -17.35
N LYS A 94 28.51 -1.74 -18.58
CA LYS A 94 27.64 -1.21 -19.64
C LYS A 94 26.67 -2.27 -20.17
N GLN A 95 27.08 -3.55 -20.07
CA GLN A 95 26.27 -4.68 -20.52
C GLN A 95 26.35 -5.83 -19.51
N VAL A 96 25.21 -6.34 -19.12
CA VAL A 96 25.05 -7.60 -18.36
C VAL A 96 24.05 -8.46 -19.10
N LYS A 97 24.41 -9.71 -19.39
CA LYS A 97 23.51 -10.71 -19.99
C LYS A 97 23.23 -11.79 -18.95
N ALA A 98 21.99 -12.00 -18.63
CA ALA A 98 21.53 -13.04 -17.71
C ALA A 98 20.87 -14.18 -18.49
N THR A 99 21.29 -15.42 -18.24
CA THR A 99 20.80 -16.60 -18.94
C THR A 99 20.67 -17.78 -17.98
N ILE A 100 19.57 -18.53 -18.05
CA ILE A 100 19.48 -19.84 -17.41
C ILE A 100 20.17 -20.85 -18.32
N THR A 101 21.31 -21.39 -17.88
CA THR A 101 22.10 -22.36 -18.65
C THR A 101 21.74 -23.80 -18.36
N PHE A 102 21.22 -24.07 -17.17
CA PHE A 102 20.76 -25.40 -16.77
C PHE A 102 19.63 -25.31 -15.77
N PHE A 103 18.61 -26.17 -15.90
CA PHE A 103 17.46 -26.22 -15.00
C PHE A 103 16.95 -27.64 -14.83
N SER A 104 17.04 -28.17 -13.63
CA SER A 104 16.52 -29.49 -13.24
C SER A 104 16.08 -29.49 -11.78
N LYS A 105 15.47 -30.60 -11.33
CA LYS A 105 15.11 -30.79 -9.90
C LYS A 105 16.30 -30.68 -8.93
N LYS A 106 17.51 -30.96 -9.40
CA LYS A 106 18.71 -30.96 -8.52
C LYS A 106 19.54 -29.70 -8.62
N LEU A 107 19.47 -28.99 -9.74
CA LEU A 107 20.37 -27.88 -10.04
C LEU A 107 19.70 -26.86 -10.94
N LEU A 108 19.83 -25.59 -10.55
CA LEU A 108 19.62 -24.42 -11.40
C LEU A 108 20.98 -23.75 -11.59
N GLU A 109 21.36 -23.51 -12.84
CA GLU A 109 22.56 -22.73 -13.17
C GLU A 109 22.16 -21.49 -13.97
N ILE A 110 22.56 -20.34 -13.47
CA ILE A 110 22.37 -19.02 -14.12
C ILE A 110 23.76 -18.50 -14.46
N ASN A 111 23.96 -18.05 -15.68
CA ASN A 111 25.15 -17.35 -16.10
C ASN A 111 24.85 -15.84 -16.21
N LEU A 112 25.68 -15.02 -15.54
CA LEU A 112 25.73 -13.59 -15.76
C LEU A 112 27.00 -13.25 -16.51
N TYR A 113 26.86 -12.86 -17.78
CA TYR A 113 27.97 -12.37 -18.57
C TYR A 113 28.04 -10.86 -18.49
N THR A 114 29.19 -10.32 -18.09
CA THR A 114 29.44 -8.88 -17.95
C THR A 114 30.47 -8.39 -18.93
N LYS A 115 30.22 -7.21 -19.53
CA LYS A 115 31.11 -6.57 -20.50
C LYS A 115 31.26 -5.08 -20.24
N GLU A 116 32.42 -4.53 -20.60
CA GLU A 116 32.74 -3.10 -20.53
C GLU A 116 32.54 -2.49 -19.14
N LYS A 117 33.50 -2.74 -18.27
CA LYS A 117 33.51 -2.21 -16.91
C LYS A 117 33.75 -0.70 -16.91
N LYS A 118 32.97 0.04 -16.18
CA LYS A 118 33.03 1.52 -16.10
C LYS A 118 34.16 2.03 -15.19
N SER A 119 34.58 1.23 -14.19
CA SER A 119 35.66 1.57 -13.26
C SER A 119 36.27 0.30 -12.66
N LEU A 120 37.60 0.28 -12.47
CA LEU A 120 38.35 -0.89 -11.98
C LEU A 120 37.87 -1.42 -10.62
N LEU A 121 37.51 -0.52 -9.70
CA LEU A 121 37.09 -0.87 -8.33
C LEU A 121 35.57 -1.00 -8.17
N CYS A 122 34.81 -0.78 -9.22
CA CYS A 122 33.36 -0.83 -9.14
C CYS A 122 32.87 -2.28 -8.97
N THR A 123 31.99 -2.52 -8.02
CA THR A 123 31.39 -3.81 -7.73
C THR A 123 29.88 -3.73 -7.85
N ASP A 124 29.28 -4.55 -8.68
CA ASP A 124 27.84 -4.73 -8.72
C ASP A 124 27.40 -5.85 -7.81
N THR A 125 26.26 -5.66 -7.16
CA THR A 125 25.65 -6.69 -6.33
C THR A 125 24.25 -6.98 -6.85
N PHE A 126 23.98 -8.26 -7.04
CA PHE A 126 22.70 -8.77 -7.50
C PHE A 126 22.11 -9.74 -6.48
N LEU A 127 20.79 -9.76 -6.38
CA LEU A 127 20.01 -10.75 -5.65
C LEU A 127 19.27 -11.63 -6.66
N ILE A 128 19.55 -12.92 -6.65
CA ILE A 128 18.77 -13.92 -7.36
C ILE A 128 17.62 -14.32 -6.44
N HIS A 129 16.40 -14.08 -6.90
CA HIS A 129 15.21 -14.17 -6.05
C HIS A 129 14.09 -15.01 -6.67
N THR A 130 13.50 -15.86 -5.86
CA THR A 130 12.14 -16.38 -5.92
C THR A 130 11.55 -16.28 -4.51
N THR A 131 10.29 -16.62 -4.27
CA THR A 131 9.68 -16.54 -2.94
C THR A 131 10.48 -17.33 -1.88
N ASN A 132 11.13 -18.42 -2.28
CA ASN A 132 11.90 -19.28 -1.36
C ASN A 132 13.42 -19.07 -1.46
N ILE A 133 13.94 -18.74 -2.66
CA ILE A 133 15.38 -18.64 -2.94
C ILE A 133 15.81 -17.18 -2.89
N ASN A 134 16.80 -16.90 -2.04
CA ASN A 134 17.42 -15.58 -1.93
C ASN A 134 18.95 -15.75 -1.93
N LYS A 135 19.61 -15.48 -3.08
CA LYS A 135 21.06 -15.61 -3.21
C LYS A 135 21.69 -14.30 -3.66
N ILE A 136 22.46 -13.70 -2.77
CA ILE A 136 23.24 -12.48 -3.05
C ILE A 136 24.56 -12.86 -3.70
N ILE A 137 24.92 -12.13 -4.77
CA ILE A 137 26.19 -12.27 -5.48
C ILE A 137 26.81 -10.89 -5.74
N SER A 138 28.12 -10.81 -5.66
CA SER A 138 28.87 -9.59 -6.00
C SER A 138 29.82 -9.88 -7.16
N ILE A 139 29.79 -9.00 -8.16
CA ILE A 139 30.55 -9.14 -9.39
C ILE A 139 31.52 -7.97 -9.53
N ILE A 140 32.81 -8.28 -9.64
CA ILE A 140 33.88 -7.31 -9.75
C ILE A 140 34.55 -7.34 -11.13
N THR A 141 34.57 -8.50 -11.79
CA THR A 141 35.31 -8.72 -13.03
C THR A 141 34.37 -8.79 -14.25
N VAL A 142 34.92 -8.54 -15.43
CA VAL A 142 34.23 -8.82 -16.71
C VAL A 142 34.30 -10.32 -16.99
N GLY A 143 33.35 -10.86 -17.78
CA GLY A 143 33.33 -12.26 -18.18
C GLY A 143 32.11 -13.02 -17.68
N ASN A 144 32.23 -14.34 -17.63
CA ASN A 144 31.16 -15.26 -17.26
C ASN A 144 31.16 -15.55 -15.75
N HIS A 145 30.01 -15.39 -15.11
CA HIS A 145 29.83 -15.65 -13.68
C HIS A 145 28.72 -16.69 -13.51
N LYS A 146 29.11 -17.93 -13.20
CA LYS A 146 28.17 -19.04 -13.02
C LYS A 146 27.66 -19.12 -11.59
N ILE A 147 26.33 -19.08 -11.46
CA ILE A 147 25.61 -19.14 -10.18
C ILE A 147 24.87 -20.47 -10.13
N LYS A 148 25.22 -21.30 -9.14
CA LYS A 148 24.58 -22.59 -8.94
C LYS A 148 23.70 -22.57 -7.70
N ILE A 149 22.45 -23.03 -7.86
CA ILE A 149 21.48 -23.24 -6.78
C ILE A 149 21.11 -24.71 -6.82
N LYS A 150 21.39 -25.41 -5.72
CA LYS A 150 21.20 -26.85 -5.59
C LYS A 150 19.96 -27.19 -4.77
N ASN A 151 19.46 -28.43 -4.95
CA ASN A 151 18.39 -29.02 -4.13
C ASN A 151 17.08 -28.22 -4.18
N LEU A 152 16.61 -27.92 -5.41
CA LEU A 152 15.32 -27.29 -5.62
C LEU A 152 14.19 -28.20 -5.18
N SER A 153 13.26 -27.68 -4.42
CA SER A 153 11.99 -28.36 -4.13
C SER A 153 11.06 -28.39 -5.36
N GLN A 154 10.05 -29.23 -5.35
CA GLN A 154 9.05 -29.22 -6.41
C GLN A 154 8.31 -27.86 -6.48
N ASN A 155 8.09 -27.25 -5.31
CA ASN A 155 7.47 -25.91 -5.24
C ASN A 155 8.35 -24.85 -5.92
N ASP A 156 9.68 -24.89 -5.73
CA ASP A 156 10.59 -23.95 -6.40
C ASP A 156 10.52 -24.09 -7.93
N ILE A 157 10.42 -25.34 -8.42
CA ILE A 157 10.33 -25.61 -9.85
C ILE A 157 9.03 -25.10 -10.42
N ASP A 158 7.90 -25.36 -9.77
CA ASP A 158 6.59 -24.93 -10.21
C ASP A 158 6.50 -23.40 -10.22
N GLU A 159 7.00 -22.74 -9.20
CA GLU A 159 7.07 -21.29 -9.11
C GLU A 159 7.94 -20.67 -10.22
N ILE A 160 9.16 -21.18 -10.41
CA ILE A 160 10.10 -20.65 -11.42
C ILE A 160 9.50 -20.67 -12.83
N LYS A 161 8.77 -21.72 -13.16
CA LYS A 161 8.15 -21.86 -14.50
C LYS A 161 7.10 -20.78 -14.81
N VAL A 162 6.43 -20.26 -13.81
CA VAL A 162 5.32 -19.30 -13.95
C VAL A 162 5.75 -17.90 -13.53
N ASN A 163 6.33 -17.77 -12.34
CA ASN A 163 6.71 -16.48 -11.77
C ASN A 163 8.12 -16.01 -12.14
N SER A 164 8.88 -16.82 -12.86
CA SER A 164 10.28 -16.53 -13.22
C SER A 164 11.28 -16.53 -12.05
N ILE A 165 12.54 -16.48 -12.40
CA ILE A 165 13.63 -16.09 -11.49
C ILE A 165 13.89 -14.61 -11.71
N LYS A 166 13.87 -13.85 -10.63
CA LYS A 166 14.10 -12.41 -10.66
C LYS A 166 15.56 -12.11 -10.33
N ILE A 167 16.17 -11.25 -11.11
CA ILE A 167 17.48 -10.69 -10.83
C ILE A 167 17.30 -9.26 -10.43
N LEU A 168 17.56 -8.99 -9.17
CA LEU A 168 17.39 -7.69 -8.56
C LEU A 168 18.78 -7.05 -8.37
N GLY A 169 18.94 -5.80 -8.80
CA GLY A 169 20.17 -5.05 -8.70
C GLY A 169 20.16 -4.05 -7.56
N PHE A 170 21.26 -3.97 -6.82
CA PHE A 170 21.47 -2.94 -5.80
C PHE A 170 22.18 -1.74 -6.43
N CYS A 171 21.48 -0.65 -6.57
CA CYS A 171 21.97 0.54 -7.30
C CYS A 171 23.20 1.21 -6.71
N GLN A 172 23.56 0.95 -5.46
CA GLN A 172 24.58 1.68 -4.72
C GLN A 172 25.71 0.80 -4.16
N GLY A 173 25.74 -0.47 -4.54
CA GLY A 173 26.57 -1.47 -3.86
C GLY A 173 25.93 -1.92 -2.54
N ILE A 174 26.39 -3.07 -2.01
CA ILE A 174 25.69 -3.78 -0.94
C ILE A 174 25.60 -2.97 0.36
N ILE A 175 26.69 -2.32 0.79
CA ILE A 175 26.73 -1.60 2.06
C ILE A 175 25.78 -0.39 2.04
N SER A 176 25.83 0.41 0.98
CA SER A 176 24.94 1.58 0.83
C SER A 176 23.47 1.18 0.69
N SER A 177 23.21 0.08 -0.03
CA SER A 177 21.85 -0.45 -0.19
C SER A 177 21.27 -0.98 1.12
N ILE A 178 22.07 -1.70 1.91
CA ILE A 178 21.67 -2.16 3.25
C ILE A 178 21.41 -0.95 4.17
N LYS A 179 22.26 0.07 4.13
CA LYS A 179 22.04 1.31 4.89
C LYS A 179 20.75 2.00 4.48
N SER A 180 20.50 2.14 3.18
CA SER A 180 19.28 2.78 2.66
C SER A 180 18.02 1.98 3.02
N LEU A 181 18.06 0.65 2.90
CA LEU A 181 16.97 -0.23 3.35
C LEU A 181 16.70 -0.06 4.85
N PHE A 182 17.75 -0.09 5.65
CA PHE A 182 17.64 0.12 7.09
C PHE A 182 17.07 1.50 7.43
N MET A 183 17.50 2.56 6.74
CA MET A 183 16.98 3.90 6.95
C MET A 183 15.51 4.02 6.51
N SER A 184 15.12 3.36 5.43
CA SER A 184 13.72 3.31 4.98
C SER A 184 12.83 2.61 6.02
N ILE A 185 13.25 1.46 6.51
CA ILE A 185 12.55 0.73 7.58
C ILE A 185 12.48 1.61 8.84
N LYS A 186 13.58 2.24 9.23
CA LYS A 186 13.63 3.14 10.39
C LYS A 186 12.71 4.35 10.22
N LEU A 187 12.61 4.90 9.02
CA LEU A 187 11.73 6.01 8.70
C LEU A 187 10.27 5.62 8.94
N TYR A 188 9.81 4.53 8.35
CA TYR A 188 8.44 4.05 8.52
C TYR A 188 8.13 3.66 9.95
N LEU A 189 8.96 2.84 10.58
CA LEU A 189 8.77 2.43 11.96
C LEU A 189 8.83 3.63 12.92
N GLY A 190 9.73 4.57 12.68
CA GLY A 190 9.85 5.78 13.48
C GLY A 190 8.62 6.69 13.35
N GLY A 191 8.12 6.88 12.13
CA GLY A 191 6.89 7.62 11.87
C GLY A 191 5.64 6.96 12.44
N MET A 192 5.64 5.62 12.52
CA MET A 192 4.62 4.85 13.24
C MET A 192 4.79 4.89 14.76
N GLY A 193 5.78 5.63 15.28
CA GLY A 193 6.08 5.71 16.71
C GLY A 193 7.03 4.64 17.22
N LEU A 194 7.53 3.75 16.36
CA LEU A 194 8.54 2.76 16.71
C LEU A 194 9.92 3.39 16.69
N ASN A 195 10.45 3.75 17.85
CA ASN A 195 11.81 4.24 17.98
C ASN A 195 12.69 3.16 18.63
N PRO A 196 13.83 2.79 18.03
CA PRO A 196 14.76 1.82 18.62
C PRO A 196 15.26 2.20 20.02
N LYS A 197 15.24 3.50 20.35
CA LYS A 197 15.60 4.00 21.68
C LYS A 197 14.41 4.06 22.65
N ASN A 198 13.20 3.76 22.20
CA ASN A 198 12.00 3.82 23.01
C ASN A 198 11.14 2.60 22.71
N PRO A 199 11.15 1.57 23.57
CA PRO A 199 10.53 0.28 23.29
C PRO A 199 8.99 0.29 23.26
N ILE A 200 8.35 1.44 23.52
CA ILE A 200 6.89 1.53 23.42
C ILE A 200 6.52 1.72 21.95
N PRO A 201 5.97 0.71 21.30
CA PRO A 201 5.47 0.84 19.94
C PRO A 201 4.30 1.80 19.95
N PHE A 202 4.11 2.51 18.86
CA PHE A 202 2.90 3.20 18.44
C PHE A 202 2.92 4.72 18.52
N LEU A 203 2.23 5.28 17.58
CA LEU A 203 1.99 6.67 17.22
C LEU A 203 2.25 7.64 18.36
N ARG A 204 3.41 8.26 18.29
CA ARG A 204 3.68 9.38 19.20
C ARG A 204 2.65 10.46 18.96
N PRO A 205 2.21 11.14 20.01
CA PRO A 205 1.37 12.33 19.86
C PRO A 205 1.99 13.33 18.87
N LYS A 206 3.31 13.49 18.92
CA LYS A 206 4.06 14.37 18.00
C LYS A 206 5.06 13.57 17.16
N VAL A 207 5.08 13.83 15.86
CA VAL A 207 6.09 13.26 14.96
C VAL A 207 7.40 14.01 15.18
N PRO A 208 8.53 13.32 15.46
CA PRO A 208 9.82 13.99 15.54
C PRO A 208 10.15 14.74 14.25
N LYS A 209 10.63 15.98 14.38
CA LYS A 209 10.87 16.88 13.24
C LYS A 209 11.71 16.25 12.12
N TYR A 210 12.78 15.52 12.47
CA TYR A 210 13.63 14.86 11.48
C TYR A 210 12.93 13.75 10.69
N LEU A 211 11.92 13.08 11.27
CA LEU A 211 11.10 12.10 10.56
C LEU A 211 10.05 12.77 9.69
N GLU A 212 9.47 13.84 10.18
CA GLU A 212 8.54 14.66 9.43
C GLU A 212 9.20 15.23 8.15
N GLU A 213 10.37 15.84 8.28
CA GLU A 213 11.15 16.37 7.16
C GLU A 213 11.50 15.27 6.13
N ALA A 214 11.90 14.09 6.60
CA ALA A 214 12.22 12.97 5.73
C ALA A 214 10.97 12.42 5.01
N ASN A 215 9.82 12.36 5.69
CA ASN A 215 8.55 11.94 5.08
C ASN A 215 8.05 12.96 4.06
N ILE A 216 8.18 14.26 4.34
CA ILE A 216 7.84 15.34 3.39
C ILE A 216 8.68 15.23 2.12
N GLU A 217 9.99 15.02 2.26
CA GLU A 217 10.87 14.87 1.09
C GLU A 217 10.55 13.60 0.29
N MET A 218 10.18 12.49 0.96
CA MET A 218 9.70 11.29 0.30
C MET A 218 8.43 11.55 -0.51
N LEU A 219 7.41 12.19 0.06
CA LEU A 219 6.18 12.53 -0.63
C LEU A 219 6.42 13.45 -1.83
N LYS A 220 7.33 14.41 -1.69
CA LYS A 220 7.72 15.31 -2.79
C LYS A 220 8.37 14.55 -3.96
N ILE A 221 9.25 13.59 -3.66
CA ILE A 221 9.97 12.82 -4.69
C ILE A 221 9.01 11.85 -5.40
N TYR A 222 8.24 11.08 -4.64
CA TYR A 222 7.47 9.97 -5.19
C TYR A 222 6.08 10.35 -5.69
N ASN A 223 5.42 11.32 -5.03
CA ASN A 223 4.08 11.75 -5.38
C ASN A 223 4.05 13.13 -6.03
N HIS A 224 5.21 13.79 -6.16
CA HIS A 224 5.28 15.21 -6.49
C HIS A 224 4.45 16.11 -5.55
N TYR A 225 4.13 15.60 -4.37
CA TYR A 225 3.35 16.31 -3.37
C TYR A 225 4.24 17.27 -2.58
N LYS A 226 4.08 18.56 -2.85
CA LYS A 226 4.74 19.65 -2.11
C LYS A 226 3.88 19.99 -0.90
N VAL A 227 4.18 19.36 0.24
CA VAL A 227 3.51 19.68 1.52
C VAL A 227 3.82 21.13 1.90
N LYS A 228 2.80 21.98 1.97
CA LYS A 228 2.92 23.40 2.29
C LYS A 228 2.67 23.65 3.76
N PRO A 229 3.45 24.51 4.42
CA PRO A 229 3.14 24.91 5.79
C PRO A 229 1.83 25.72 5.83
N ARG A 230 1.13 25.62 6.93
CA ARG A 230 -0.07 26.38 7.26
C ARG A 230 0.10 27.01 8.63
N ASN A 231 -0.41 28.21 8.82
CA ASN A 231 -0.54 28.78 10.15
C ASN A 231 -1.45 27.86 10.97
N ASN A 232 -0.92 27.30 12.06
CA ASN A 232 -1.61 26.30 12.89
C ASN A 232 -2.79 26.93 13.65
N LYS A 233 -3.79 27.37 12.89
CA LYS A 233 -4.96 28.05 13.41
C LYS A 233 -6.10 27.04 13.48
N LEU A 234 -6.64 26.86 14.66
CA LEU A 234 -7.88 26.12 14.84
C LEU A 234 -9.02 27.00 14.31
N VAL A 235 -9.79 26.46 13.38
CA VAL A 235 -11.03 27.06 12.92
C VAL A 235 -12.18 26.44 13.71
N ILE A 236 -12.85 27.25 14.51
CA ILE A 236 -14.02 26.80 15.26
C ILE A 236 -15.23 26.99 14.34
N MET A 237 -15.66 25.90 13.72
CA MET A 237 -16.85 25.88 12.86
C MET A 237 -18.10 25.52 13.69
N ASP A 238 -19.21 26.24 13.48
CA ASP A 238 -20.49 25.83 14.07
C ASP A 238 -20.85 24.42 13.60
N LYS A 239 -21.12 23.52 14.53
CA LYS A 239 -21.50 22.13 14.24
C LYS A 239 -22.72 22.02 13.31
N LYS A 240 -23.59 23.02 13.29
CA LYS A 240 -24.75 23.07 12.39
C LYS A 240 -24.37 23.06 10.90
N ASN A 241 -23.13 23.47 10.59
CA ASN A 241 -22.58 23.45 9.25
C ASN A 241 -22.00 22.07 8.87
N ILE A 242 -22.01 21.11 9.79
CA ILE A 242 -21.52 19.74 9.55
C ILE A 242 -22.74 18.81 9.52
N HIS A 243 -22.88 18.06 8.46
CA HIS A 243 -24.03 17.19 8.27
C HIS A 243 -23.60 15.71 8.23
N THR A 244 -24.55 14.82 8.49
CA THR A 244 -24.31 13.40 8.33
C THR A 244 -23.92 13.10 6.88
N GLY A 245 -22.83 12.35 6.71
CA GLY A 245 -22.28 12.01 5.40
C GLY A 245 -21.16 12.94 4.93
N ASP A 246 -20.90 14.08 5.60
CA ASP A 246 -19.77 14.92 5.23
C ASP A 246 -18.46 14.15 5.48
N PHE A 247 -17.57 14.18 4.49
CA PHE A 247 -16.30 13.48 4.57
C PHE A 247 -15.29 14.25 5.42
N ILE A 248 -14.53 13.52 6.22
CA ILE A 248 -13.44 14.07 7.02
C ILE A 248 -12.14 13.45 6.56
N GLY A 249 -11.29 14.27 5.95
CA GLY A 249 -9.95 13.88 5.52
C GLY A 249 -8.90 14.29 6.54
N VAL A 250 -7.99 13.35 6.87
CA VAL A 250 -6.92 13.61 7.83
C VAL A 250 -5.56 13.40 7.18
N HIS A 251 -4.75 14.46 7.23
CA HIS A 251 -3.37 14.42 6.79
C HIS A 251 -2.44 14.41 8.01
N ARG A 252 -1.46 13.54 8.00
CA ARG A 252 -0.39 13.46 8.97
C ARG A 252 0.89 12.96 8.29
N VAL A 253 2.02 13.55 8.64
CA VAL A 253 3.32 13.20 8.05
C VAL A 253 4.08 12.24 8.99
N ASP A 254 3.39 11.21 9.45
CA ASP A 254 4.00 10.06 10.13
C ASP A 254 4.32 8.94 9.13
N GLY A 255 4.90 7.84 9.61
CA GLY A 255 5.31 6.76 8.72
C GLY A 255 4.14 6.07 8.02
N LEU A 256 3.05 5.79 8.74
CA LEU A 256 1.88 5.13 8.19
C LEU A 256 1.10 6.07 7.25
N GLY A 257 0.83 7.29 7.70
CA GLY A 257 0.13 8.28 6.89
C GLY A 257 0.88 8.58 5.59
N SER A 258 2.19 8.78 5.66
CA SER A 258 3.03 9.03 4.49
C SER A 258 3.12 7.81 3.56
N MET A 259 3.14 6.59 4.10
CA MET A 259 3.12 5.36 3.30
C MET A 259 1.79 5.21 2.53
N ILE A 260 0.65 5.47 3.19
CA ILE A 260 -0.66 5.46 2.53
C ILE A 260 -0.71 6.53 1.44
N GLN A 261 -0.29 7.75 1.74
CA GLN A 261 -0.25 8.84 0.77
C GLN A 261 0.65 8.50 -0.42
N MET A 262 1.84 7.95 -0.16
CA MET A 262 2.75 7.48 -1.22
C MET A 262 2.12 6.39 -2.08
N GLY A 263 1.54 5.36 -1.46
CA GLY A 263 1.02 4.20 -2.17
C GLY A 263 -0.24 4.48 -2.98
N THR A 264 -1.07 5.43 -2.55
CA THR A 264 -2.37 5.75 -3.17
C THR A 264 -2.35 7.05 -3.98
N GLY A 265 -1.27 7.83 -3.91
CA GLY A 265 -1.23 9.19 -4.46
C GLY A 265 -2.19 10.16 -3.76
N SER A 266 -2.73 9.78 -2.61
CA SER A 266 -3.63 10.62 -1.80
C SER A 266 -2.87 11.73 -1.09
N HIS A 267 -3.52 12.87 -0.85
CA HIS A 267 -2.99 13.91 0.03
C HIS A 267 -3.52 13.81 1.47
N VAL A 268 -4.34 12.83 1.77
CA VAL A 268 -4.74 12.44 3.13
C VAL A 268 -4.38 10.98 3.39
N GLY A 269 -3.95 10.67 4.60
CA GLY A 269 -3.59 9.31 5.02
C GLY A 269 -4.69 8.59 5.77
N HIS A 270 -5.81 9.29 6.08
CA HIS A 270 -6.92 8.71 6.81
C HIS A 270 -8.25 9.36 6.39
N ALA A 271 -9.31 8.59 6.45
CA ALA A 271 -10.68 8.95 6.06
C ALA A 271 -11.65 8.64 7.20
N ALA A 272 -12.58 9.55 7.44
CA ALA A 272 -13.67 9.42 8.39
C ALA A 272 -14.93 10.10 7.84
N VAL A 273 -16.06 9.95 8.52
CA VAL A 273 -17.33 10.56 8.13
C VAL A 273 -18.05 11.15 9.33
N ALA A 274 -18.67 12.31 9.15
CA ALA A 274 -19.50 12.94 10.17
C ALA A 274 -20.88 12.27 10.26
N ALA A 275 -21.42 12.15 11.46
CA ALA A 275 -22.78 11.62 11.66
C ALA A 275 -23.46 12.24 12.90
N TRP A 276 -24.69 12.71 12.71
CA TRP A 276 -25.57 13.10 13.80
C TRP A 276 -26.32 11.88 14.33
N ILE A 277 -26.09 11.51 15.58
CA ILE A 277 -26.74 10.37 16.25
C ILE A 277 -27.38 10.87 17.53
N ASN A 278 -28.70 10.76 17.62
CA ASN A 278 -29.49 11.20 18.79
C ASN A 278 -29.23 12.66 19.19
N GLY A 279 -29.09 13.56 18.22
CA GLY A 279 -28.86 14.98 18.44
C GLY A 279 -27.42 15.36 18.81
N GLU A 280 -26.48 14.42 18.77
CA GLU A 280 -25.06 14.66 19.01
C GLU A 280 -24.23 14.37 17.75
N LEU A 281 -23.22 15.21 17.48
CA LEU A 281 -22.32 15.05 16.34
C LEU A 281 -21.16 14.10 16.69
N TYR A 282 -20.99 13.08 15.88
CA TYR A 282 -19.89 12.11 15.97
C TYR A 282 -19.05 12.10 14.71
N VAL A 283 -17.81 11.68 14.86
CA VAL A 283 -16.92 11.24 13.78
C VAL A 283 -16.89 9.72 13.81
N LEU A 284 -17.32 9.10 12.72
CA LEU A 284 -17.27 7.65 12.54
C LEU A 284 -16.03 7.30 11.72
N GLU A 285 -15.26 6.34 12.18
CA GLU A 285 -14.00 5.98 11.55
C GLU A 285 -13.58 4.53 11.82
N SER A 286 -12.79 3.98 10.93
CA SER A 286 -12.01 2.77 11.17
C SER A 286 -10.56 3.17 11.41
N GLN A 287 -10.03 2.92 12.61
CA GLN A 287 -8.74 3.42 13.05
C GLN A 287 -7.83 2.32 13.55
N ASP A 288 -6.56 2.38 13.14
CA ASP A 288 -5.52 1.44 13.58
C ASP A 288 -4.68 1.94 14.76
N SER A 289 -4.92 3.11 15.25
CA SER A 289 -4.05 3.68 16.27
C SER A 289 -4.43 3.21 17.68
N PRO A 290 -3.50 2.62 18.45
CA PRO A 290 -3.74 2.33 19.87
C PRO A 290 -3.83 3.59 20.73
N ASN A 291 -3.39 4.74 20.22
CA ASN A 291 -3.52 6.03 20.90
C ASN A 291 -4.81 6.78 20.54
N TRP A 292 -5.54 6.32 19.57
CA TRP A 292 -6.90 6.76 19.30
C TRP A 292 -7.83 5.97 20.21
N PRO A 293 -8.89 6.53 20.78
CA PRO A 293 -9.50 5.96 22.02
C PRO A 293 -9.69 4.46 21.98
N LYS A 294 -9.94 3.92 20.78
CA LYS A 294 -10.06 2.46 20.54
C LYS A 294 -9.44 2.10 19.20
N LYS A 295 -9.10 0.84 19.03
CA LYS A 295 -8.81 0.26 17.70
C LYS A 295 -10.09 -0.18 17.02
N GLY A 296 -10.09 -0.13 15.69
CA GLY A 296 -11.18 -0.64 14.88
C GLY A 296 -12.20 0.42 14.52
N ILE A 297 -13.41 -0.04 14.22
CA ILE A 297 -14.52 0.81 13.81
C ILE A 297 -15.21 1.39 15.04
N GLN A 298 -15.29 2.71 15.08
CA GLN A 298 -15.71 3.43 16.27
C GLN A 298 -16.42 4.75 15.95
N LYS A 299 -17.14 5.27 16.92
CA LYS A 299 -17.62 6.65 16.94
C LYS A 299 -16.92 7.44 18.05
N ASN A 300 -16.52 8.64 17.74
CA ASN A 300 -15.95 9.60 18.69
C ASN A 300 -16.81 10.86 18.65
N LYS A 301 -17.10 11.47 19.81
CA LYS A 301 -17.73 12.79 19.82
C LYS A 301 -16.87 13.77 19.05
N TYR A 302 -17.47 14.67 18.31
CA TYR A 302 -16.75 15.62 17.45
C TYR A 302 -15.70 16.42 18.24
N GLU A 303 -16.04 16.87 19.45
CA GLU A 303 -15.12 17.63 20.31
C GLU A 303 -13.90 16.78 20.74
N ASP A 304 -14.13 15.52 21.08
CA ASP A 304 -13.07 14.60 21.48
C ASP A 304 -12.15 14.31 20.28
N PHE A 305 -12.73 14.14 19.09
CA PHE A 305 -11.99 13.99 17.84
C PHE A 305 -11.11 15.22 17.56
N VAL A 306 -11.69 16.43 17.64
CA VAL A 306 -10.98 17.70 17.42
C VAL A 306 -9.83 17.85 18.40
N LYS A 307 -10.10 17.67 19.69
CA LYS A 307 -9.07 17.73 20.75
C LYS A 307 -7.94 16.76 20.46
N TYR A 308 -8.29 15.53 20.16
CA TYR A 308 -7.30 14.50 19.91
C TYR A 308 -6.49 14.75 18.63
N ALA A 309 -7.11 15.22 17.56
CA ALA A 309 -6.43 15.59 16.33
C ALA A 309 -5.43 16.74 16.55
N MET A 310 -5.75 17.70 17.43
CA MET A 310 -4.83 18.75 17.85
C MET A 310 -3.63 18.19 18.63
N ASP A 311 -3.89 17.35 19.62
CA ASP A 311 -2.85 16.76 20.48
C ASP A 311 -1.87 15.89 19.68
N THR A 312 -2.32 15.33 18.54
CA THR A 312 -1.53 14.48 17.65
C THR A 312 -1.04 15.18 16.37
N GLU A 313 -1.13 16.52 16.32
CA GLU A 313 -0.65 17.36 15.20
C GLU A 313 -1.21 16.94 13.83
N ARG A 314 -2.49 16.61 13.75
CA ARG A 314 -3.17 16.24 12.51
C ARG A 314 -3.66 17.48 11.78
N SER A 315 -3.65 17.44 10.45
CA SER A 315 -4.34 18.42 9.61
C SER A 315 -5.66 17.80 9.16
N VAL A 316 -6.77 18.49 9.41
CA VAL A 316 -8.13 17.95 9.20
C VAL A 316 -8.92 18.86 8.28
N VAL A 317 -9.51 18.27 7.24
CA VAL A 317 -10.43 18.93 6.31
C VAL A 317 -11.82 18.30 6.40
N ILE A 318 -12.85 19.11 6.21
CA ILE A 318 -14.24 18.68 6.13
C ILE A 318 -14.76 19.03 4.75
N LEU A 319 -15.25 18.02 4.01
CA LEU A 319 -15.79 18.15 2.67
C LEU A 319 -17.30 17.99 2.75
N PRO A 320 -18.07 19.07 2.52
CA PRO A 320 -19.52 19.00 2.58
C PRO A 320 -20.06 18.27 1.34
N MET A 321 -21.08 17.45 1.56
CA MET A 321 -21.79 16.76 0.49
C MET A 321 -22.68 17.74 -0.27
N LYS A 322 -22.74 17.67 -1.62
CA LYS A 322 -23.67 18.41 -2.46
C LYS A 322 -25.11 18.17 -2.05
N GLU A 323 -25.95 19.18 -2.16
CA GLU A 323 -27.36 19.11 -1.78
C GLU A 323 -28.13 18.01 -2.54
N GLU A 324 -27.90 17.86 -3.84
CA GLU A 324 -28.50 16.80 -4.65
C GLU A 324 -28.06 15.39 -4.27
N ILE A 325 -26.82 15.24 -3.81
CA ILE A 325 -26.29 13.96 -3.30
C ILE A 325 -26.83 13.67 -1.90
N ARG A 326 -26.91 14.69 -1.06
CA ARG A 326 -27.48 14.60 0.30
C ARG A 326 -28.94 14.16 0.28
N LYS A 327 -29.74 14.65 -0.68
CA LYS A 327 -31.13 14.20 -0.89
C LYS A 327 -31.26 12.73 -1.26
N LYS A 328 -30.26 12.16 -1.90
CA LYS A 328 -30.21 10.72 -2.25
C LYS A 328 -29.68 9.86 -1.10
N PHE A 329 -28.95 10.46 -0.17
CA PHE A 329 -28.30 9.75 0.91
C PHE A 329 -29.29 9.39 2.03
N ASN A 330 -29.50 8.11 2.26
CA ASN A 330 -30.29 7.61 3.38
C ASN A 330 -29.41 7.48 4.64
N ASP A 331 -29.27 8.59 5.35
CA ASP A 331 -28.44 8.70 6.57
C ASP A 331 -28.92 7.76 7.67
N LYS A 332 -30.22 7.58 7.85
CA LYS A 332 -30.80 6.66 8.85
C LYS A 332 -30.37 5.23 8.60
N LYS A 333 -30.45 4.76 7.34
CA LYS A 333 -30.02 3.40 6.97
C LYS A 333 -28.52 3.20 7.21
N ALA A 334 -27.71 4.18 6.83
CA ALA A 334 -26.25 4.13 7.01
C ALA A 334 -25.87 4.12 8.50
N ILE A 335 -26.49 4.97 9.32
CA ILE A 335 -26.27 5.02 10.78
C ILE A 335 -26.73 3.71 11.44
N GLN A 336 -27.87 3.18 11.05
CA GLN A 336 -28.38 1.92 11.59
C GLN A 336 -27.44 0.74 11.29
N TRP A 337 -26.91 0.66 10.06
CA TRP A 337 -25.90 -0.34 9.72
C TRP A 337 -24.63 -0.15 10.57
N PHE A 338 -24.17 1.09 10.73
CA PHE A 338 -23.00 1.37 11.57
C PHE A 338 -23.20 0.85 13.00
N LEU A 339 -24.32 1.20 13.64
CA LEU A 339 -24.59 0.85 15.03
C LEU A 339 -24.81 -0.65 15.25
N ASN A 340 -25.41 -1.35 14.28
CA ASN A 340 -25.80 -2.75 14.44
C ASN A 340 -24.75 -3.74 13.93
N GLU A 341 -23.93 -3.35 12.93
CA GLU A 341 -23.08 -4.30 12.22
C GLU A 341 -21.58 -3.90 12.20
N ALA A 342 -21.28 -2.60 12.21
CA ALA A 342 -19.92 -2.13 11.97
C ALA A 342 -19.18 -1.70 13.25
N GLU A 343 -19.86 -1.04 14.18
CA GLU A 343 -19.23 -0.55 15.41
C GLU A 343 -18.60 -1.69 16.21
N GLY A 344 -17.33 -1.56 16.54
CA GLY A 344 -16.56 -2.53 17.31
C GLY A 344 -15.84 -3.59 16.46
N LEU A 345 -16.03 -3.62 15.14
CA LEU A 345 -15.21 -4.46 14.27
C LEU A 345 -13.75 -4.01 14.27
N GLU A 346 -12.85 -4.94 14.03
CA GLU A 346 -11.42 -4.65 13.95
C GLU A 346 -11.05 -3.86 12.69
N TYR A 347 -9.91 -3.17 12.73
CA TYR A 347 -9.33 -2.55 11.56
C TYR A 347 -8.93 -3.58 10.49
N GLY A 348 -9.18 -3.26 9.23
CA GLY A 348 -9.02 -4.16 8.09
C GLY A 348 -7.57 -4.34 7.60
N TYR A 349 -6.64 -4.72 8.49
CA TYR A 349 -5.24 -4.95 8.10
C TYR A 349 -5.07 -5.91 6.92
N LYS A 350 -5.91 -6.94 6.86
CA LYS A 350 -5.83 -7.99 5.85
C LYS A 350 -6.18 -7.48 4.44
N ASN A 351 -6.90 -6.36 4.37
CA ASN A 351 -7.29 -5.72 3.13
C ASN A 351 -6.37 -4.55 2.77
N PHE A 352 -5.53 -4.12 3.70
CA PHE A 352 -4.76 -2.88 3.61
C PHE A 352 -3.91 -2.77 2.33
N ILE A 353 -3.22 -3.84 1.95
CA ILE A 353 -2.41 -3.85 0.73
C ILE A 353 -3.29 -3.97 -0.51
N PHE A 354 -4.36 -4.74 -0.43
CA PHE A 354 -5.20 -5.08 -1.57
C PHE A 354 -6.13 -3.94 -2.00
N SER A 355 -6.45 -3.00 -1.11
CA SER A 355 -7.28 -1.85 -1.43
C SER A 355 -6.64 -0.86 -2.43
N TRP A 356 -5.35 -0.97 -2.69
CA TRP A 356 -4.60 -0.05 -3.57
C TRP A 356 -3.70 -0.75 -4.59
N ILE A 357 -3.52 -2.08 -4.47
CA ILE A 357 -2.79 -2.87 -5.44
C ILE A 357 -3.78 -3.56 -6.35
N ASP A 358 -3.85 -3.06 -7.55
CA ASP A 358 -4.65 -3.61 -8.62
C ASP A 358 -3.72 -4.28 -9.64
N THR A 359 -3.51 -3.70 -10.78
CA THR A 359 -2.50 -4.16 -11.73
C THR A 359 -1.29 -3.25 -11.71
N LYS A 360 -0.14 -3.76 -12.18
CA LYS A 360 1.11 -2.99 -12.22
C LYS A 360 0.97 -1.62 -12.91
N ASN A 361 0.13 -1.53 -13.94
CA ASN A 361 -0.04 -0.30 -14.73
C ASN A 361 -1.05 0.67 -14.12
N ASN A 362 -1.80 0.23 -13.12
CA ASN A 362 -2.89 0.98 -12.50
C ASN A 362 -2.53 1.56 -11.14
N ASN A 363 -1.40 1.14 -10.55
CA ASN A 363 -0.95 1.66 -9.26
C ASN A 363 -0.34 3.07 -9.39
N LEU A 364 -0.66 3.94 -8.46
CA LEU A 364 -0.04 5.25 -8.27
C LEU A 364 0.53 5.37 -6.85
N PRO A 365 1.80 5.82 -6.74
CA PRO A 365 2.78 5.94 -7.81
C PRO A 365 3.26 4.56 -8.30
N PHE A 366 3.79 4.46 -9.50
CA PHE A 366 4.30 3.22 -10.12
C PHE A 366 5.49 2.56 -9.41
N ILE A 367 5.66 2.82 -8.14
CA ILE A 367 6.82 2.38 -7.35
C ILE A 367 6.61 0.99 -6.79
N THR A 368 5.35 0.61 -6.57
CA THR A 368 5.02 -0.66 -5.96
C THR A 368 5.05 -1.76 -7.02
N GLN A 369 6.21 -2.37 -7.19
CA GLN A 369 6.32 -3.57 -8.01
C GLN A 369 5.83 -4.77 -7.21
N HIS A 370 4.94 -5.56 -7.78
CA HIS A 370 4.37 -6.75 -7.13
C HIS A 370 5.45 -7.71 -6.63
N GLU A 371 6.56 -7.79 -7.36
CA GLU A 371 7.72 -8.60 -6.97
C GLU A 371 8.44 -8.08 -5.72
N LEU A 372 8.38 -6.78 -5.46
CA LEU A 372 8.91 -6.23 -4.21
C LEU A 372 8.00 -6.57 -3.03
N ILE A 373 6.70 -6.60 -3.22
CA ILE A 373 5.74 -7.05 -2.21
C ILE A 373 6.01 -8.52 -1.90
N GLU A 374 6.10 -9.36 -2.91
CA GLU A 374 6.46 -10.76 -2.78
C GLU A 374 7.78 -10.94 -2.00
N PHE A 375 8.83 -10.21 -2.41
CA PHE A 375 10.13 -10.22 -1.75
C PHE A 375 10.03 -9.80 -0.28
N ILE A 376 9.42 -8.66 0.01
CA ILE A 376 9.33 -8.11 1.37
C ILE A 376 8.56 -9.08 2.27
N PHE A 377 7.40 -9.56 1.85
CA PHE A 377 6.57 -10.42 2.70
C PHE A 377 7.11 -11.85 2.81
N SER A 378 7.79 -12.39 1.80
CA SER A 378 8.50 -13.66 1.93
C SER A 378 9.67 -13.58 2.94
N ILE A 379 10.30 -12.41 3.07
CA ILE A 379 11.32 -12.18 4.10
C ILE A 379 10.68 -12.01 5.47
N ILE A 380 9.63 -11.17 5.59
CA ILE A 380 8.91 -10.97 6.86
C ILE A 380 8.39 -12.30 7.39
N GLU A 381 7.84 -13.16 6.54
CA GLU A 381 7.32 -14.47 6.93
C GLU A 381 8.39 -15.35 7.60
N LYS A 382 9.64 -15.33 7.12
CA LYS A 382 10.75 -16.08 7.73
C LYS A 382 11.06 -15.63 9.16
N PHE A 383 10.79 -14.39 9.49
CA PHE A 383 11.06 -13.83 10.82
C PHE A 383 9.80 -13.70 11.69
N ASN A 384 8.67 -13.39 11.08
CA ASN A 384 7.40 -13.23 11.79
C ASN A 384 6.22 -13.62 10.88
N ARG A 385 5.92 -14.93 10.86
CA ARG A 385 4.83 -15.47 10.06
C ARG A 385 3.47 -14.84 10.41
N LYS A 386 3.17 -14.66 11.71
CA LYS A 386 1.89 -14.07 12.14
C LYS A 386 1.67 -12.67 11.54
N LEU A 387 2.73 -11.86 11.46
CA LEU A 387 2.64 -10.53 10.84
C LEU A 387 2.43 -10.64 9.33
N SER A 388 3.18 -11.50 8.64
CA SER A 388 3.03 -11.72 7.20
C SER A 388 1.63 -12.24 6.85
N ASP A 389 1.14 -13.22 7.62
CA ASP A 389 -0.22 -13.75 7.45
C ASP A 389 -1.28 -12.64 7.62
N LYS A 390 -1.17 -11.86 8.70
CA LYS A 390 -2.11 -10.77 8.98
C LYS A 390 -2.14 -9.69 7.89
N MET A 391 -0.99 -9.39 7.31
CA MET A 391 -0.86 -8.31 6.31
C MET A 391 -1.21 -8.76 4.90
N VAL A 392 -0.83 -9.98 4.53
CA VAL A 392 -0.94 -10.44 3.13
C VAL A 392 -1.29 -11.93 3.00
N GLY A 393 -0.76 -12.80 3.84
CA GLY A 393 -0.86 -14.25 3.67
C GLY A 393 -2.28 -14.79 3.73
N GLU A 394 -3.12 -14.31 4.67
CA GLU A 394 -4.51 -14.73 4.78
C GLU A 394 -5.34 -14.28 3.57
N GLY A 395 -5.14 -13.03 3.09
CA GLY A 395 -5.80 -12.53 1.90
C GLY A 395 -5.42 -13.32 0.65
N LEU A 396 -4.14 -13.65 0.46
CA LEU A 396 -3.67 -14.47 -0.65
C LEU A 396 -4.21 -15.90 -0.58
N ASN A 397 -4.24 -16.50 0.62
CA ASN A 397 -4.85 -17.82 0.83
C ASN A 397 -6.33 -17.81 0.43
N LEU A 398 -7.09 -16.78 0.85
CA LEU A 398 -8.50 -16.65 0.49
C LEU A 398 -8.68 -16.55 -1.03
N ARG A 399 -7.90 -15.70 -1.69
CA ARG A 399 -7.94 -15.50 -3.14
C ARG A 399 -7.60 -16.78 -3.91
N LEU A 400 -6.68 -17.58 -3.39
CA LEU A 400 -6.30 -18.87 -3.98
C LEU A 400 -7.27 -20.01 -3.65
N GLY A 401 -8.22 -19.81 -2.72
CA GLY A 401 -9.11 -20.84 -2.20
C GLY A 401 -8.37 -21.85 -1.32
N THR A 402 -7.37 -21.38 -0.55
CA THR A 402 -6.56 -22.19 0.35
C THR A 402 -6.55 -21.57 1.76
N LYS A 403 -5.89 -22.24 2.71
CA LYS A 403 -5.79 -21.80 4.09
C LYS A 403 -4.45 -22.22 4.68
N GLY A 404 -3.80 -21.29 5.38
CA GLY A 404 -2.61 -21.58 6.19
C GLY A 404 -1.37 -21.92 5.38
N LEU A 405 -1.36 -21.68 4.06
CA LEU A 405 -0.17 -21.83 3.24
C LEU A 405 0.76 -20.64 3.49
N THR A 406 2.05 -20.91 3.50
CA THR A 406 3.12 -19.91 3.48
C THR A 406 3.20 -19.21 2.12
N ILE A 407 3.83 -18.04 2.05
CA ILE A 407 3.98 -17.31 0.78
C ILE A 407 4.65 -18.15 -0.32
N PRO A 408 5.74 -18.91 -0.05
CA PRO A 408 6.29 -19.84 -1.05
C PRO A 408 5.31 -20.93 -1.48
N GLU A 409 4.54 -21.49 -0.56
CA GLU A 409 3.52 -22.50 -0.89
C GLU A 409 2.36 -21.92 -1.70
N ILE A 410 1.92 -20.69 -1.38
CA ILE A 410 0.92 -19.93 -2.14
C ILE A 410 1.42 -19.70 -3.57
N ALA A 411 2.64 -19.18 -3.74
CA ALA A 411 3.24 -18.92 -5.04
C ALA A 411 3.33 -20.21 -5.87
N ALA A 412 3.80 -21.30 -5.29
CA ALA A 412 3.88 -22.60 -5.95
C ALA A 412 2.50 -23.18 -6.29
N LYS A 413 1.51 -23.02 -5.41
CA LYS A 413 0.13 -23.47 -5.66
C LYS A 413 -0.55 -22.66 -6.75
N ALA A 414 -0.36 -21.34 -6.76
CA ALA A 414 -0.82 -20.45 -7.83
C ALA A 414 -0.17 -20.85 -9.17
N ALA A 415 1.16 -21.05 -9.17
CA ALA A 415 1.90 -21.46 -10.37
C ALA A 415 1.38 -22.77 -10.98
N ARG A 416 1.04 -23.77 -10.15
CA ARG A 416 0.40 -25.02 -10.62
C ARG A 416 -0.96 -24.79 -11.28
N LYS A 417 -1.64 -23.68 -10.95
CA LYS A 417 -2.87 -23.24 -11.61
C LYS A 417 -2.63 -22.31 -12.82
N GLY A 418 -1.38 -22.05 -13.18
CA GLY A 418 -0.99 -21.13 -14.25
C GLY A 418 -1.09 -19.65 -13.87
N LEU A 419 -1.20 -19.33 -12.57
CA LEU A 419 -1.32 -17.97 -12.05
C LEU A 419 0.04 -17.46 -11.58
N THR A 420 0.33 -16.20 -11.91
CA THR A 420 1.46 -15.50 -11.30
C THR A 420 1.09 -14.96 -9.91
N PHE A 421 2.08 -14.54 -9.14
CA PHE A 421 1.84 -13.83 -7.88
C PHE A 421 1.14 -12.47 -8.13
N GLU A 422 1.45 -11.82 -9.26
CA GLU A 422 0.80 -10.60 -9.70
C GLU A 422 -0.69 -10.81 -9.98
N ASP A 423 -1.06 -11.90 -10.70
CA ASP A 423 -2.46 -12.24 -10.93
C ASP A 423 -3.22 -12.43 -9.62
N LEU A 424 -2.56 -13.01 -8.62
CA LEU A 424 -3.18 -13.26 -7.32
C LEU A 424 -3.37 -11.97 -6.51
N LEU A 425 -2.45 -11.01 -6.62
CA LEU A 425 -2.58 -9.69 -6.02
C LEU A 425 -3.67 -8.84 -6.69
N ALA A 426 -3.85 -9.02 -8.01
CA ALA A 426 -4.82 -8.26 -8.81
C ALA A 426 -6.27 -8.81 -8.74
N VAL A 427 -6.54 -9.83 -7.93
CA VAL A 427 -7.93 -10.28 -7.70
C VAL A 427 -8.68 -9.21 -6.90
N PRO A 428 -9.81 -8.69 -7.42
CA PRO A 428 -10.58 -7.65 -6.73
C PRO A 428 -10.98 -8.05 -5.31
N GLU A 429 -10.83 -7.11 -4.38
CA GLU A 429 -11.30 -7.27 -3.01
C GLU A 429 -12.82 -7.14 -2.98
N ARG A 430 -13.53 -8.11 -2.41
CA ARG A 430 -14.98 -8.15 -2.43
C ARG A 430 -15.56 -7.78 -1.06
N ASP A 431 -16.62 -6.99 -1.05
CA ASP A 431 -17.25 -6.50 0.17
C ASP A 431 -17.73 -7.63 1.11
N GLU A 432 -18.19 -8.73 0.52
CA GLU A 432 -18.67 -9.88 1.25
C GLU A 432 -17.57 -10.83 1.76
N TRP A 433 -16.29 -10.56 1.47
CA TRP A 433 -15.22 -11.40 1.96
C TRP A 433 -15.04 -11.24 3.46
N VAL A 434 -15.00 -12.37 4.13
CA VAL A 434 -14.79 -12.47 5.57
C VAL A 434 -13.40 -13.03 5.83
N TYR A 435 -12.60 -12.29 6.59
CA TYR A 435 -11.28 -12.71 7.04
C TYR A 435 -11.36 -13.07 8.53
N SER A 436 -10.96 -14.29 8.88
CA SER A 436 -10.93 -14.80 10.26
C SER A 436 -12.23 -14.59 11.05
N ASN A 437 -12.40 -13.47 11.69
CA ASN A 437 -13.47 -13.18 12.66
C ASN A 437 -14.49 -12.14 12.21
N GLY A 438 -14.59 -11.82 10.93
CA GLY A 438 -15.64 -10.93 10.45
C GLY A 438 -15.27 -10.00 9.31
N LYS A 439 -16.15 -9.07 9.05
CA LYS A 439 -16.02 -8.05 8.02
C LYS A 439 -15.18 -6.89 8.57
N ASN A 440 -13.94 -6.76 8.12
CA ASN A 440 -13.03 -5.71 8.56
C ASN A 440 -12.85 -4.67 7.44
N PHE A 441 -12.76 -3.40 7.80
CA PHE A 441 -12.56 -2.31 6.86
C PHE A 441 -11.33 -1.48 7.22
N VAL A 442 -10.57 -1.06 6.21
CA VAL A 442 -9.67 0.09 6.36
C VAL A 442 -10.50 1.40 6.35
N CYS A 443 -9.89 2.50 6.72
CA CYS A 443 -10.62 3.76 6.91
C CYS A 443 -11.45 4.20 5.70
N SER A 444 -10.86 4.21 4.51
CA SER A 444 -11.56 4.61 3.27
C SER A 444 -12.62 3.62 2.84
N ALA A 445 -12.34 2.32 2.95
CA ALA A 445 -13.30 1.27 2.66
C ALA A 445 -14.53 1.36 3.59
N PHE A 446 -14.32 1.67 4.87
CA PHE A 446 -15.41 1.89 5.82
C PHE A 446 -16.30 3.08 5.39
N VAL A 447 -15.69 4.20 5.07
CA VAL A 447 -16.42 5.41 4.64
C VAL A 447 -17.20 5.14 3.35
N THR A 448 -16.56 4.49 2.37
CA THR A 448 -17.22 4.15 1.10
C THR A 448 -18.38 3.17 1.31
N TYR A 449 -18.21 2.18 2.17
CA TYR A 449 -19.28 1.23 2.48
C TYR A 449 -20.45 1.91 3.21
N PHE A 450 -20.18 2.87 4.10
CA PHE A 450 -21.20 3.70 4.74
C PHE A 450 -22.05 4.44 3.69
N TYR A 451 -21.42 5.02 2.67
CA TYR A 451 -22.13 5.65 1.55
C TYR A 451 -22.89 4.64 0.68
N LYS A 452 -22.31 3.46 0.46
CA LYS A 452 -22.94 2.38 -0.30
C LYS A 452 -24.24 1.90 0.38
N VAL A 453 -24.20 1.68 1.68
CA VAL A 453 -25.39 1.33 2.49
C VAL A 453 -26.41 2.45 2.48
N GLY A 454 -25.98 3.70 2.50
CA GLY A 454 -26.83 4.88 2.38
C GLY A 454 -27.41 5.12 0.98
N GLY A 455 -27.13 4.26 -0.01
CA GLY A 455 -27.73 4.29 -1.35
C GLY A 455 -27.02 5.19 -2.37
N LEU A 456 -25.84 5.78 -2.05
CA LEU A 456 -25.17 6.67 -3.00
C LEU A 456 -24.58 5.95 -4.22
N PHE A 457 -24.49 4.64 -4.17
CA PHE A 457 -24.03 3.80 -5.28
C PHE A 457 -25.13 2.90 -5.84
N ASP A 458 -26.41 3.21 -5.58
CA ASP A 458 -27.51 2.41 -6.13
C ASP A 458 -27.47 2.42 -7.67
N GLY A 459 -27.51 1.23 -8.26
CA GLY A 459 -27.36 1.04 -9.70
C GLY A 459 -25.91 1.06 -10.21
N VAL A 460 -24.92 1.25 -9.33
CA VAL A 460 -23.49 1.24 -9.66
C VAL A 460 -22.80 0.12 -8.91
N ASP A 461 -22.24 -0.84 -9.65
CA ASP A 461 -21.50 -1.98 -9.06
C ASP A 461 -20.09 -1.54 -8.66
N ILE A 462 -19.85 -1.34 -7.36
CA ILE A 462 -18.56 -1.01 -6.79
C ILE A 462 -18.17 -1.96 -5.65
N GLN A 463 -16.87 -2.11 -5.45
CA GLN A 463 -16.30 -2.80 -4.30
C GLN A 463 -15.74 -1.75 -3.34
N ALA A 464 -16.43 -1.46 -2.26
CA ALA A 464 -16.04 -0.40 -1.32
C ALA A 464 -14.64 -0.63 -0.73
N ARG A 465 -14.21 -1.89 -0.63
CA ARG A 465 -12.90 -2.26 -0.08
C ARG A 465 -11.72 -1.90 -0.95
N GLU A 466 -11.94 -1.66 -2.25
CA GLU A 466 -10.92 -1.21 -3.19
C GLU A 466 -10.70 0.31 -3.16
N PHE A 467 -11.54 1.05 -2.42
CA PHE A 467 -11.42 2.50 -2.36
C PHE A 467 -10.30 2.96 -1.43
N THR A 468 -9.43 3.79 -1.97
CA THR A 468 -8.40 4.52 -1.21
C THR A 468 -8.95 5.86 -0.70
N PRO A 469 -8.29 6.56 0.22
CA PRO A 469 -8.72 7.90 0.62
C PRO A 469 -8.79 8.88 -0.54
N ARG A 470 -7.94 8.71 -1.58
CA ARG A 470 -7.97 9.51 -2.80
C ARG A 470 -9.27 9.32 -3.56
N ASP A 471 -9.65 8.08 -3.77
CA ASP A 471 -10.85 7.75 -4.51
C ASP A 471 -12.08 8.38 -3.89
N VAL A 472 -12.16 8.38 -2.55
CA VAL A 472 -13.30 8.95 -1.83
C VAL A 472 -13.40 10.46 -2.04
N TYR A 473 -12.29 11.24 -1.88
CA TYR A 473 -12.39 12.68 -2.05
C TYR A 473 -12.51 13.13 -3.52
N MET A 474 -12.18 12.25 -4.45
CA MET A 474 -12.35 12.53 -5.90
C MET A 474 -13.77 12.28 -6.38
N LEU A 475 -14.62 11.52 -5.68
CA LEU A 475 -16.03 11.38 -6.03
C LEU A 475 -16.69 12.75 -6.18
N ASP A 476 -17.50 12.93 -7.19
CA ASP A 476 -18.24 14.17 -7.44
C ASP A 476 -19.42 14.41 -6.47
N PHE A 477 -19.31 13.83 -5.28
CA PHE A 477 -20.26 13.98 -4.18
C PHE A 477 -20.13 15.30 -3.42
N TRP A 478 -18.96 15.95 -3.54
CA TRP A 478 -18.58 17.07 -2.68
C TRP A 478 -18.90 18.40 -3.31
N ASP A 479 -19.40 19.34 -2.50
CA ASP A 479 -19.80 20.66 -2.95
C ASP A 479 -18.57 21.55 -3.24
N THR A 480 -18.37 21.85 -4.51
CA THR A 480 -17.31 22.76 -4.98
C THR A 480 -17.68 24.23 -4.88
N ASN A 481 -18.96 24.53 -4.68
CA ASN A 481 -19.52 25.87 -4.56
C ASN A 481 -19.96 26.18 -3.12
N TYR A 482 -19.49 25.39 -2.18
CA TYR A 482 -19.85 25.51 -0.77
C TYR A 482 -19.63 26.92 -0.24
N ASN A 483 -20.70 27.53 0.27
CA ASN A 483 -20.62 28.81 0.99
C ASN A 483 -19.94 28.57 2.35
N ARG A 484 -18.63 28.63 2.35
CA ARG A 484 -17.81 28.33 3.52
C ARG A 484 -18.06 29.33 4.65
N PRO A 485 -18.09 28.88 5.91
CA PRO A 485 -18.04 29.76 7.06
C PRO A 485 -16.91 30.78 6.95
N LYS A 486 -17.16 32.00 7.44
CA LYS A 486 -16.22 33.12 7.35
C LYS A 486 -14.84 32.75 7.90
N GLU A 487 -14.83 32.03 9.00
CA GLU A 487 -13.61 31.59 9.69
C GLU A 487 -12.75 30.64 8.82
N CYS A 488 -13.41 29.81 7.98
CA CYS A 488 -12.74 28.93 7.05
C CYS A 488 -12.13 29.73 5.88
N VAL A 489 -12.87 30.72 5.36
CA VAL A 489 -12.40 31.59 4.27
C VAL A 489 -11.22 32.45 4.72
N GLU A 490 -11.28 33.00 5.92
CA GLU A 490 -10.20 33.81 6.50
C GLU A 490 -8.91 32.99 6.75
N ALA A 491 -9.09 31.73 7.14
CA ALA A 491 -7.94 30.84 7.41
C ALA A 491 -7.27 30.34 6.12
N ASP A 492 -8.04 29.94 5.12
CA ASP A 492 -7.56 29.33 3.88
C ASP A 492 -8.44 29.77 2.69
N PRO A 493 -8.26 30.99 2.17
CA PRO A 493 -9.14 31.55 1.15
C PRO A 493 -9.18 30.76 -0.16
N GLU A 494 -8.11 30.05 -0.49
CA GLU A 494 -7.96 29.29 -1.74
C GLU A 494 -8.50 27.86 -1.70
N LEU A 495 -8.82 27.31 -0.51
CA LEU A 495 -9.39 25.97 -0.43
C LEU A 495 -10.89 26.01 -0.70
N PRO A 496 -11.47 25.08 -1.46
CA PRO A 496 -12.91 25.05 -1.72
C PRO A 496 -13.73 24.40 -0.57
N TYR A 497 -13.07 23.90 0.45
CA TYR A 497 -13.63 23.27 1.66
C TYR A 497 -13.04 23.90 2.91
N CYS A 498 -13.48 23.47 4.08
CA CYS A 498 -12.96 23.98 5.34
C CYS A 498 -11.83 23.07 5.87
N GLN A 499 -10.65 23.63 6.07
CA GLN A 499 -9.59 22.99 6.87
C GLN A 499 -9.70 23.51 8.30
N ILE A 500 -10.13 22.64 9.23
CA ILE A 500 -10.41 23.05 10.61
C ILE A 500 -9.15 23.14 11.48
N MET A 501 -8.06 22.44 11.13
CA MET A 501 -6.82 22.51 11.89
C MET A 501 -5.63 21.96 11.09
N GLY A 502 -4.45 22.09 11.68
CA GLY A 502 -3.20 21.47 11.23
C GLY A 502 -2.17 22.47 10.76
N LYS A 503 -0.91 22.05 10.87
CA LYS A 503 0.29 22.84 10.49
C LYS A 503 0.65 22.74 9.00
N PHE A 504 0.02 21.85 8.29
CA PHE A 504 0.19 21.68 6.85
C PHE A 504 -1.13 21.93 6.12
N LYS A 505 -1.04 22.61 5.00
CA LYS A 505 -2.19 22.82 4.10
C LYS A 505 -2.52 21.52 3.39
N VAL A 506 -3.78 21.13 3.39
CA VAL A 506 -4.29 19.93 2.73
C VAL A 506 -5.00 20.34 1.44
N GLU A 507 -4.26 20.31 0.34
CA GLU A 507 -4.79 20.50 -1.01
C GLU A 507 -5.16 19.12 -1.58
N LEU A 508 -6.36 18.94 -2.11
CA LEU A 508 -6.87 17.65 -2.61
C LEU A 508 -6.96 17.66 -4.15
N PRO A 509 -5.94 17.15 -4.86
CA PRO A 509 -5.96 17.10 -6.32
C PRO A 509 -7.12 16.22 -6.81
N GLY A 510 -7.87 16.73 -7.78
CA GLY A 510 -9.03 16.02 -8.32
C GLY A 510 -10.25 16.00 -7.40
N TYR A 511 -10.29 16.88 -6.39
CA TYR A 511 -11.45 17.06 -5.52
C TYR A 511 -12.76 17.17 -6.32
N SER A 512 -13.70 16.29 -6.02
CA SER A 512 -15.06 16.27 -6.59
C SER A 512 -15.11 16.24 -8.13
N THR A 513 -14.27 15.42 -8.78
CA THR A 513 -14.18 15.37 -10.26
C THR A 513 -14.65 14.07 -10.88
N ILE A 514 -14.88 13.01 -10.09
CA ILE A 514 -15.17 11.67 -10.60
C ILE A 514 -16.60 11.27 -10.31
N HIS A 515 -17.41 11.14 -11.35
CA HIS A 515 -18.73 10.53 -11.22
C HIS A 515 -18.61 9.02 -11.00
N PRO A 516 -19.32 8.42 -10.03
CA PRO A 516 -19.27 6.98 -9.79
C PRO A 516 -19.62 6.17 -11.04
N TYR A 517 -18.90 5.10 -11.27
CA TYR A 517 -19.15 4.17 -12.38
C TYR A 517 -18.88 2.73 -11.93
N SER A 518 -19.54 1.77 -12.57
CA SER A 518 -19.41 0.37 -12.20
C SER A 518 -17.97 -0.12 -12.36
N LYS A 519 -17.52 -0.89 -11.37
CA LYS A 519 -16.17 -1.48 -11.27
C LYS A 519 -15.04 -0.45 -11.17
N MET A 520 -15.36 0.75 -10.70
CA MET A 520 -14.30 1.68 -10.36
C MET A 520 -13.46 1.11 -9.20
N ASN A 521 -12.15 1.37 -9.25
CA ASN A 521 -11.14 0.93 -8.27
C ASN A 521 -10.88 -0.58 -8.20
N GLU A 522 -11.41 -1.37 -9.13
CA GLU A 522 -11.01 -2.76 -9.33
C GLU A 522 -9.97 -2.85 -10.45
N ARG A 523 -10.44 -2.81 -11.72
CA ARG A 523 -9.59 -2.81 -12.91
C ARG A 523 -9.46 -1.45 -13.56
N CYS A 524 -10.28 -0.52 -13.11
CA CYS A 524 -10.41 0.83 -13.63
C CYS A 524 -10.21 1.81 -12.48
N PRO A 525 -9.00 1.89 -11.91
CA PRO A 525 -8.73 2.70 -10.73
C PRO A 525 -8.99 4.17 -10.99
N THR A 526 -9.41 4.88 -9.96
CA THR A 526 -9.54 6.33 -9.98
C THR A 526 -8.15 6.95 -9.89
N GLN A 527 -7.70 7.55 -10.98
CA GLN A 527 -6.42 8.26 -11.04
C GLN A 527 -6.63 9.77 -11.20
N GLY A 528 -5.56 10.54 -11.17
CA GLY A 528 -5.61 11.99 -11.30
C GLY A 528 -6.30 12.47 -12.57
N PRO A 529 -6.63 13.76 -12.67
CA PRO A 529 -7.41 14.33 -13.76
C PRO A 529 -6.80 14.12 -15.16
N ASP A 530 -5.50 13.88 -15.25
CA ASP A 530 -4.79 13.61 -16.51
C ASP A 530 -4.82 12.14 -16.92
N PHE A 531 -5.41 11.27 -16.13
CA PHE A 531 -5.47 9.85 -16.45
C PHE A 531 -6.54 9.56 -17.48
N LYS A 532 -6.14 8.97 -18.60
CA LYS A 532 -7.07 8.47 -19.61
C LYS A 532 -7.50 7.06 -19.24
N ARG A 533 -8.77 6.91 -18.92
CA ARG A 533 -9.34 5.59 -18.64
C ARG A 533 -9.20 4.66 -19.84
N PRO A 534 -8.91 3.38 -19.61
CA PRO A 534 -9.02 2.37 -20.66
C PRO A 534 -10.43 2.29 -21.24
N ASN A 535 -10.57 2.05 -22.56
CA ASN A 535 -11.87 2.04 -23.25
C ASN A 535 -12.90 1.03 -22.70
N LYS A 536 -12.50 0.14 -21.80
CA LYS A 536 -13.37 -0.89 -21.20
C LYS A 536 -13.84 -0.53 -19.78
N CYS A 537 -13.40 0.59 -19.29
CA CYS A 537 -13.86 1.19 -18.05
C CYS A 537 -14.85 2.30 -18.36
#